data_25203173d138b07fdc10398eab63f026
#
_entry.id   25203173d138b07fdc10398eab63f026
#
_cell.length_a   1.000
_cell.length_b   1.000
_cell.length_c   1.000
_cell.angle_alpha   90.00
_cell.angle_beta   90.00
_cell.angle_gamma   90.00
#
_symmetry.space_group_name_H-M   'P 1'
#
loop_
_entity.id
_entity.type
_entity.pdbx_description
1 polymer ?
#
loop_
_entity_poly.entity_id
_entity_poly.type
_entity_poly.pdbx_seq_one_letter_code
_entity_poly.pdbx_strand_id
1 'polypeptide(L)' 'GEWVQTQKHGQGTETWPNGYIYKGEFKNSVWSGQGTLTFPNGATYQGKWENGFMNGEGKFTWPDGKEKIGIWKNGKLQE' A
#
# COMPACT_ATOMS: atom_id res chain seq x y z
N GLY A 1 -1.58 -24.08 -1.06
CA GLY A 1 -0.96 -24.14 0.13
C GLY A 1 -1.84 -24.08 1.33
N GLU A 2 -1.24 -24.43 2.38
CA GLU A 2 -1.87 -24.39 3.67
C GLU A 2 -2.08 -22.99 4.13
N TRP A 3 -3.30 -22.69 4.45
CA TRP A 3 -3.59 -21.40 5.06
C TRP A 3 -3.58 -21.54 6.55
N VAL A 4 -2.63 -20.90 7.16
CA VAL A 4 -2.60 -20.83 8.61
C VAL A 4 -3.33 -19.56 8.99
N GLN A 5 -4.26 -19.68 9.91
CA GLN A 5 -5.08 -18.57 10.35
C GLN A 5 -4.29 -17.67 11.28
N THR A 6 -3.16 -17.19 10.81
CA THR A 6 -2.36 -16.26 11.58
C THR A 6 -2.37 -14.90 10.92
N GLN A 7 -2.37 -13.89 11.74
CA GLN A 7 -2.31 -12.51 11.24
C GLN A 7 -0.91 -12.22 10.75
N LYS A 8 -0.83 -11.45 9.68
CA LYS A 8 0.45 -11.07 9.13
C LYS A 8 1.05 -9.93 9.93
N HIS A 9 2.31 -10.06 10.24
CA HIS A 9 3.10 -9.02 10.89
C HIS A 9 4.43 -8.90 10.15
N GLY A 10 4.97 -7.69 10.11
CA GLY A 10 6.24 -7.45 9.46
C GLY A 10 6.10 -7.36 7.97
N GLN A 11 7.16 -7.68 7.25
CA GLN A 11 7.21 -7.53 5.81
C GLN A 11 6.48 -8.65 5.10
N GLY A 12 5.74 -8.29 4.05
CA GLY A 12 5.04 -9.30 3.28
C GLY A 12 4.57 -8.75 1.94
N THR A 13 4.02 -9.63 1.12
CA THR A 13 3.47 -9.29 -0.18
C THR A 13 2.08 -9.89 -0.29
N GLU A 14 1.13 -9.08 -0.73
CA GLU A 14 -0.24 -9.53 -0.90
C GLU A 14 -0.71 -9.17 -2.30
N THR A 15 -1.33 -10.12 -2.99
CA THR A 15 -1.83 -9.90 -4.33
C THR A 15 -3.32 -10.20 -4.39
N TRP A 16 -4.03 -9.43 -5.21
CA TRP A 16 -5.47 -9.64 -5.40
C TRP A 16 -5.76 -10.03 -6.84
N PRO A 17 -6.83 -10.77 -7.06
CA PRO A 17 -7.19 -11.18 -8.42
C PRO A 17 -7.45 -10.01 -9.37
N ASN A 18 -7.83 -8.85 -8.84
CA ASN A 18 -8.11 -7.69 -9.67
C ASN A 18 -6.86 -6.94 -10.12
N GLY A 19 -5.67 -7.41 -9.71
CA GLY A 19 -4.42 -6.82 -10.18
C GLY A 19 -3.70 -5.93 -9.20
N TYR A 20 -4.25 -5.73 -8.02
CA TYR A 20 -3.56 -4.96 -6.98
C TYR A 20 -2.48 -5.81 -6.33
N ILE A 21 -1.36 -5.19 -6.03
CA ILE A 21 -0.25 -5.84 -5.34
C ILE A 21 0.24 -4.91 -4.24
N TYR A 22 0.21 -5.38 -3.00
CA TYR A 22 0.78 -4.64 -1.88
C TYR A 22 2.05 -5.32 -1.42
N LYS A 23 3.10 -4.55 -1.21
CA LYS A 23 4.38 -5.06 -0.74
C LYS A 23 4.90 -4.12 0.34
N GLY A 24 4.98 -4.61 1.56
CA GLY A 24 5.43 -3.79 2.67
C GLY A 24 5.10 -4.38 4.00
N GLU A 25 4.89 -3.52 4.99
CA GLU A 25 4.68 -3.95 6.35
C GLU A 25 3.21 -4.23 6.64
N PHE A 26 3.00 -5.22 7.49
CA PHE A 26 1.67 -5.60 7.96
C PHE A 26 1.64 -5.57 9.47
N LYS A 27 0.47 -5.25 10.00
CA LYS A 27 0.20 -5.34 11.42
C LYS A 27 -1.21 -5.87 11.58
N ASN A 28 -1.35 -7.04 12.23
CA ASN A 28 -2.65 -7.69 12.41
C ASN A 28 -3.36 -7.89 11.07
N SER A 29 -2.61 -8.33 10.06
CA SER A 29 -3.10 -8.60 8.70
C SER A 29 -3.58 -7.35 7.97
N VAL A 30 -3.22 -6.17 8.46
CA VAL A 30 -3.60 -4.90 7.86
C VAL A 30 -2.34 -4.16 7.44
N TRP A 31 -2.43 -3.44 6.33
CA TRP A 31 -1.30 -2.65 5.85
C TRP A 31 -0.99 -1.57 6.87
N SER A 32 0.26 -1.48 7.26
CA SER A 32 0.69 -0.54 8.28
C SER A 32 2.16 -0.21 8.07
N GLY A 33 2.55 1.00 8.44
CA GLY A 33 3.94 1.41 8.27
C GLY A 33 4.28 1.69 6.83
N GLN A 34 5.47 1.31 6.40
CA GLN A 34 5.95 1.58 5.05
C GLN A 34 5.51 0.47 4.10
N GLY A 35 5.00 0.87 2.93
CA GLY A 35 4.62 -0.11 1.94
C GLY A 35 4.39 0.51 0.57
N THR A 36 4.34 -0.35 -0.45
CA THR A 36 4.11 0.06 -1.82
C THR A 36 2.90 -0.70 -2.35
N LEU A 37 1.92 0.02 -2.85
CA LEU A 37 0.76 -0.58 -3.51
C LEU A 37 0.89 -0.34 -5.01
N THR A 38 0.78 -1.41 -5.78
CA THR A 38 0.78 -1.34 -7.23
C THR A 38 -0.66 -1.52 -7.73
N PHE A 39 -1.10 -0.60 -8.56
CA PHE A 39 -2.44 -0.62 -9.12
C PHE A 39 -2.46 -1.39 -10.42
N PRO A 40 -3.62 -1.93 -10.82
CA PRO A 40 -3.72 -2.71 -12.05
C PRO A 40 -3.33 -1.91 -13.30
N ASN A 41 -3.49 -0.60 -13.29
CA ASN A 41 -3.16 0.24 -14.44
C ASN A 41 -1.69 0.62 -14.50
N GLY A 42 -0.88 0.16 -13.54
CA GLY A 42 0.54 0.47 -13.52
C GLY A 42 0.94 1.60 -12.59
N ALA A 43 -0.03 2.27 -11.98
CA ALA A 43 0.27 3.28 -10.99
C ALA A 43 0.78 2.63 -9.71
N THR A 44 1.50 3.39 -8.90
CA THR A 44 1.99 2.89 -7.62
C THR A 44 1.89 3.98 -6.56
N TYR A 45 1.67 3.55 -5.32
CA TYR A 45 1.78 4.42 -4.17
C TYR A 45 2.83 3.85 -3.23
N GLN A 46 3.77 4.69 -2.81
CA GLN A 46 4.83 4.27 -1.90
C GLN A 46 4.89 5.24 -0.73
N GLY A 47 4.66 4.74 0.46
CA GLY A 47 4.68 5.61 1.63
C GLY A 47 4.11 4.92 2.85
N LYS A 48 3.56 5.72 3.75
CA LYS A 48 3.04 5.22 5.01
C LYS A 48 1.61 4.76 4.89
N TRP A 49 1.29 3.71 5.64
CA TRP A 49 -0.03 3.12 5.69
C TRP A 49 -0.47 3.01 7.15
N GLU A 50 -1.76 3.16 7.37
CA GLU A 50 -2.33 3.00 8.69
C GLU A 50 -3.72 2.40 8.53
N ASN A 51 -3.95 1.27 9.21
CA ASN A 51 -5.24 0.57 9.15
C ASN A 51 -5.72 0.30 7.73
N GLY A 52 -4.77 0.03 6.82
CA GLY A 52 -5.11 -0.27 5.43
C GLY A 52 -5.31 0.95 4.55
N PHE A 53 -5.10 2.14 5.07
CA PHE A 53 -5.24 3.38 4.31
C PHE A 53 -3.92 4.11 4.18
N MET A 54 -3.76 4.82 3.07
CA MET A 54 -2.63 5.72 2.91
C MET A 54 -2.73 6.81 3.97
N ASN A 55 -1.67 6.98 4.74
CA ASN A 55 -1.72 7.94 5.85
C ASN A 55 -0.30 8.40 6.14
N GLY A 56 -0.09 9.70 5.99
CA GLY A 56 1.22 10.29 6.18
C GLY A 56 1.88 10.61 4.85
N GLU A 57 3.19 10.76 4.87
CA GLU A 57 3.93 11.15 3.69
C GLU A 57 4.07 9.99 2.71
N GLY A 58 3.82 10.26 1.42
CA GLY A 58 3.93 9.23 0.42
C GLY A 58 4.12 9.80 -0.98
N LYS A 59 4.48 8.92 -1.91
CA LYS A 59 4.70 9.28 -3.29
C LYS A 59 3.78 8.44 -4.18
N PHE A 60 2.99 9.12 -4.98
CA PHE A 60 2.12 8.47 -5.95
C PHE A 60 2.72 8.61 -7.34
N THR A 61 2.86 7.50 -8.05
CA THR A 61 3.40 7.50 -9.40
C THR A 61 2.29 7.06 -10.35
N TRP A 62 2.02 7.87 -11.37
CA TRP A 62 1.02 7.54 -12.38
C TRP A 62 1.62 6.66 -13.47
N PRO A 63 0.78 5.97 -14.23
CA PRO A 63 1.29 5.07 -15.28
C PRO A 63 2.14 5.76 -16.34
N ASP A 64 1.96 7.07 -16.52
CA ASP A 64 2.73 7.81 -17.51
C ASP A 64 4.08 8.27 -16.96
N GLY A 65 4.38 7.94 -15.71
CA GLY A 65 5.66 8.28 -15.11
C GLY A 65 5.65 9.53 -14.24
N LYS A 66 4.54 10.24 -14.19
CA LYS A 66 4.44 11.41 -13.33
C LYS A 66 4.35 11.00 -11.86
N GLU A 67 4.90 11.84 -11.00
CA GLU A 67 4.94 11.56 -9.57
C GLU A 67 4.45 12.74 -8.78
N LYS A 68 3.82 12.47 -7.66
CA LYS A 68 3.42 13.50 -6.72
C LYS A 68 3.73 13.05 -5.31
N ILE A 69 4.45 13.87 -4.58
CA ILE A 69 4.80 13.62 -3.19
C ILE A 69 3.95 14.55 -2.33
N GLY A 70 3.35 14.00 -1.29
CA GLY A 70 2.51 14.82 -0.43
C GLY A 70 2.11 14.08 0.82
N ILE A 71 1.18 14.68 1.55
CA ILE A 71 0.66 14.09 2.78
C ILE A 71 -0.71 13.50 2.48
N TRP A 72 -0.90 12.27 2.90
CA TRP A 72 -2.14 11.54 2.68
C TRP A 72 -2.84 11.33 4.01
N LYS A 73 -4.15 11.31 3.96
CA LYS A 73 -4.94 11.06 5.15
C LYS A 73 -6.17 10.25 4.76
N ASN A 74 -6.29 9.06 5.37
CA ASN A 74 -7.38 8.14 5.09
C ASN A 74 -7.54 7.86 3.60
N GLY A 75 -6.40 7.72 2.91
CA GLY A 75 -6.39 7.40 1.50
C GLY A 75 -6.56 8.60 0.57
N LYS A 76 -6.63 9.82 1.11
CA LYS A 76 -6.81 11.01 0.30
C LYS A 76 -5.61 11.93 0.42
N LEU A 77 -5.25 12.52 -0.71
CA LEU A 77 -4.15 13.48 -0.73
C LEU A 77 -4.61 14.80 -0.11
N GLN A 78 -3.83 15.29 0.84
CA GLN A 78 -4.07 16.58 1.46
C GLN A 78 -3.31 17.64 0.68
N GLU A 79 -4.03 18.63 0.19
CA GLU A 79 -3.40 19.71 -0.55
C GLU A 79 -3.34 20.98 0.24
#